data_191bc3792d8d14343f8f4e4cb5e10176
#
_entry.id   191bc3792d8d14343f8f4e4cb5e10176
#
_cell.length_a   1.000
_cell.length_b   1.000
_cell.length_c   1.000
_cell.angle_alpha   90.00
_cell.angle_beta   90.00
_cell.angle_gamma   90.00
#
_symmetry.space_group_name_H-M   'P 1'
#
loop_
_entity.id
_entity.type
_entity.pdbx_description
1 polymer ?
#
loop_
_entity_poly.entity_id
_entity_poly.type
_entity_poly.pdbx_seq_one_letter_code
_entity_poly.pdbx_strand_id
1 'polypeptide(L)'
;IAGWSGASDIGRSKHLIVTDKDLFTARNISIESIRILGGAFPGKVITYAGSVIVSSGSCLAPVFTDLMQRNDCALMPLEDFACNESGGLTAIINGEEVLVGSSAFMNLRGVRLTEARSMKDAVYVSINGLLVGFFKIKYVPVQSVQNALFALLRTKIAPIFAVRDFNITPLMLGQKFKMSTDGFDFPAYRKRYAMSAAEPSDYTQTAGIVARDGLGPLVSVAALGRQLYSTVRICVILALLCTVIGVVLMFALCAISAFDSATVGNLLVYMGLWLVPVILLNFSLKR
;
A
#
# COMPACT_ATOMS: atom_id res chain seq x y z
N ILE A 1 13.50 -10.61 -7.29
CA ILE A 1 13.57 -9.61 -8.40
C ILE A 1 13.94 -10.36 -9.66
N ALA A 2 13.24 -10.08 -10.76
CA ALA A 2 13.44 -10.73 -12.06
C ALA A 2 14.62 -10.10 -12.83
N GLY A 3 15.85 -10.38 -12.42
CA GLY A 3 17.06 -9.89 -13.06
C GLY A 3 17.19 -8.36 -13.04
N TRP A 4 18.03 -7.83 -13.97
CA TRP A 4 18.26 -6.38 -14.09
C TRP A 4 17.02 -5.62 -14.57
N SER A 5 16.23 -6.21 -15.49
CA SER A 5 14.99 -5.60 -15.96
C SER A 5 14.04 -5.32 -14.79
N GLY A 6 13.73 -6.33 -13.98
CA GLY A 6 12.87 -6.16 -12.82
C GLY A 6 13.44 -5.17 -11.79
N ALA A 7 14.76 -5.19 -11.55
CA ALA A 7 15.40 -4.23 -10.66
C ALA A 7 15.30 -2.78 -11.17
N SER A 8 15.44 -2.59 -12.49
CA SER A 8 15.29 -1.29 -13.15
C SER A 8 13.85 -0.77 -13.02
N ASP A 9 12.86 -1.62 -13.26
CA ASP A 9 11.45 -1.25 -13.19
C ASP A 9 11.03 -0.87 -11.76
N ILE A 10 11.43 -1.67 -10.77
CA ILE A 10 11.23 -1.35 -9.36
C ILE A 10 11.96 -0.05 -8.99
N GLY A 11 13.21 0.11 -9.43
CA GLY A 11 14.03 1.29 -9.11
C GLY A 11 13.52 2.60 -9.72
N ARG A 12 12.81 2.53 -10.83
CA ARG A 12 12.17 3.68 -11.50
C ARG A 12 10.80 4.01 -10.91
N SER A 13 10.18 3.08 -10.21
CA SER A 13 8.85 3.26 -9.63
C SER A 13 8.86 4.43 -8.64
N LYS A 14 7.95 5.37 -8.84
CA LYS A 14 7.77 6.54 -7.97
C LYS A 14 6.69 6.30 -6.91
N HIS A 15 5.81 5.34 -7.15
CA HIS A 15 4.65 5.06 -6.33
C HIS A 15 4.60 3.58 -5.96
N LEU A 16 4.05 3.30 -4.79
CA LEU A 16 3.76 1.94 -4.31
C LEU A 16 2.29 1.88 -3.90
N ILE A 17 1.55 0.94 -4.46
CA ILE A 17 0.16 0.71 -4.07
C ILE A 17 0.15 -0.12 -2.79
N VAL A 18 -0.50 0.43 -1.76
CA VAL A 18 -0.68 -0.19 -0.45
C VAL A 18 -2.17 -0.47 -0.27
N THR A 19 -2.52 -1.72 0.00
CA THR A 19 -3.89 -2.13 0.26
C THR A 19 -4.17 -2.19 1.77
N ASP A 20 -5.43 -2.22 2.14
CA ASP A 20 -5.84 -2.38 3.55
C ASP A 20 -5.32 -3.69 4.17
N LYS A 21 -5.20 -4.77 3.38
CA LYS A 21 -4.64 -6.06 3.83
C LYS A 21 -3.14 -5.99 4.13
N ASP A 22 -2.41 -5.05 3.51
CA ASP A 22 -1.00 -4.81 3.80
C ASP A 22 -0.81 -4.05 5.12
N LEU A 23 -1.78 -3.22 5.50
CA LEU A 23 -1.77 -2.41 6.72
C LEU A 23 -2.26 -3.20 7.94
N PHE A 24 -3.37 -3.90 7.77
CA PHE A 24 -4.02 -4.66 8.82
C PHE A 24 -4.41 -6.05 8.30
N THR A 25 -3.73 -7.06 8.78
CA THR A 25 -4.10 -8.45 8.52
C THR A 25 -5.30 -8.87 9.38
N ALA A 26 -5.99 -9.94 9.02
CA ALA A 26 -7.12 -10.46 9.80
C ALA A 26 -6.78 -10.74 11.28
N ARG A 27 -5.51 -11.02 11.60
CA ARG A 27 -5.04 -11.25 12.98
C ARG A 27 -4.97 -9.98 13.81
N ASN A 28 -4.89 -8.81 13.15
CA ASN A 28 -4.71 -7.50 13.78
C ASN A 28 -6.00 -6.69 13.82
N ILE A 29 -7.10 -7.30 13.39
CA ILE A 29 -8.43 -6.70 13.42
C ILE A 29 -9.33 -7.59 14.25
N SER A 30 -10.14 -6.99 15.12
CA SER A 30 -11.15 -7.73 15.90
C SER A 30 -12.38 -6.87 16.12
N ILE A 31 -13.52 -7.50 16.31
CA ILE A 31 -14.75 -6.84 16.74
C ILE A 31 -14.69 -6.75 18.27
N GLU A 32 -14.61 -5.53 18.78
CA GLU A 32 -14.52 -5.26 20.22
C GLU A 32 -15.89 -5.36 20.91
N SER A 33 -16.93 -4.85 20.25
CA SER A 33 -18.30 -4.91 20.75
C SER A 33 -19.32 -4.83 19.63
N ILE A 34 -20.47 -5.44 19.85
CA ILE A 34 -21.63 -5.42 18.95
C ILE A 34 -22.80 -4.83 19.74
N ARG A 35 -23.48 -3.86 19.17
CA ARG A 35 -24.74 -3.35 19.73
C ARG A 35 -25.82 -3.39 18.68
N ILE A 36 -26.90 -4.08 19.01
CA ILE A 36 -28.13 -4.14 18.21
C ILE A 36 -29.12 -3.15 18.80
N LEU A 37 -29.80 -2.40 17.96
CA LEU A 37 -30.68 -1.31 18.32
C LEU A 37 -32.09 -1.56 17.77
N GLY A 38 -33.07 -0.85 18.33
CA GLY A 38 -34.43 -0.84 17.78
C GLY A 38 -35.16 -2.19 17.80
N GLY A 39 -34.74 -3.16 18.64
CA GLY A 39 -35.37 -4.48 18.67
C GLY A 39 -35.13 -5.35 17.43
N ALA A 40 -34.14 -4.96 16.59
CA ALA A 40 -33.80 -5.75 15.40
C ALA A 40 -33.26 -7.14 15.78
N PHE A 41 -33.56 -8.14 14.93
CA PHE A 41 -33.08 -9.50 15.15
C PHE A 41 -31.57 -9.58 14.90
N PRO A 42 -30.75 -10.00 15.90
CA PRO A 42 -29.29 -9.97 15.80
C PRO A 42 -28.74 -10.74 14.59
N GLY A 43 -29.28 -11.93 14.31
CA GLY A 43 -28.88 -12.73 13.15
C GLY A 43 -29.07 -11.99 11.84
N LYS A 44 -30.18 -11.25 11.65
CA LYS A 44 -30.44 -10.46 10.45
C LYS A 44 -29.40 -9.34 10.29
N VAL A 45 -29.09 -8.62 11.37
CA VAL A 45 -28.12 -7.51 11.35
C VAL A 45 -26.71 -8.03 11.02
N ILE A 46 -26.31 -9.16 11.62
CA ILE A 46 -25.01 -9.80 11.35
C ILE A 46 -24.93 -10.28 9.90
N THR A 47 -26.00 -10.96 9.41
CA THR A 47 -26.06 -11.46 8.04
C THR A 47 -25.95 -10.33 7.03
N TYR A 48 -26.72 -9.27 7.20
CA TYR A 48 -26.77 -8.16 6.25
C TYR A 48 -25.44 -7.38 6.26
N ALA A 49 -24.93 -7.01 7.45
CA ALA A 49 -23.66 -6.35 7.57
C ALA A 49 -22.52 -7.20 7.01
N GLY A 50 -22.49 -8.49 7.35
CA GLY A 50 -21.47 -9.42 6.90
C GLY A 50 -21.49 -9.60 5.39
N SER A 51 -22.66 -9.79 4.78
CA SER A 51 -22.79 -9.95 3.32
C SER A 51 -22.26 -8.72 2.57
N VAL A 52 -22.61 -7.51 3.02
CA VAL A 52 -22.14 -6.25 2.41
C VAL A 52 -20.63 -6.08 2.57
N ILE A 53 -20.08 -6.35 3.76
CA ILE A 53 -18.64 -6.17 4.05
C ILE A 53 -17.81 -7.22 3.30
N VAL A 54 -18.23 -8.47 3.28
CA VAL A 54 -17.55 -9.55 2.56
C VAL A 54 -17.47 -9.23 1.08
N SER A 55 -18.56 -8.76 0.49
CA SER A 55 -18.62 -8.38 -0.92
C SER A 55 -17.74 -7.19 -1.26
N SER A 56 -17.41 -6.30 -0.31
CA SER A 56 -16.45 -5.22 -0.51
C SER A 56 -15.02 -5.71 -0.69
N GLY A 57 -14.70 -6.92 -0.21
CA GLY A 57 -13.36 -7.49 -0.22
C GLY A 57 -12.35 -6.72 0.62
N SER A 58 -12.80 -5.88 1.57
CA SER A 58 -11.95 -5.13 2.49
C SER A 58 -11.24 -6.04 3.50
N CYS A 59 -10.31 -5.49 4.28
CA CYS A 59 -9.64 -6.23 5.37
C CYS A 59 -10.59 -6.67 6.49
N LEU A 60 -11.79 -6.10 6.56
CA LEU A 60 -12.84 -6.50 7.49
C LEU A 60 -13.53 -7.81 7.09
N ALA A 61 -13.49 -8.18 5.79
CA ALA A 61 -14.22 -9.35 5.29
C ALA A 61 -13.92 -10.65 6.07
N PRO A 62 -12.67 -11.03 6.37
CA PRO A 62 -12.40 -12.25 7.15
C PRO A 62 -12.99 -12.22 8.55
N VAL A 63 -12.99 -11.04 9.20
CA VAL A 63 -13.50 -10.88 10.57
C VAL A 63 -15.02 -11.01 10.62
N PHE A 64 -15.71 -10.46 9.61
CA PHE A 64 -17.15 -10.61 9.50
C PHE A 64 -17.56 -12.01 9.03
N THR A 65 -16.76 -12.68 8.19
CA THR A 65 -16.97 -14.09 7.85
C THR A 65 -16.91 -14.98 9.09
N ASP A 66 -15.90 -14.80 9.95
CA ASP A 66 -15.78 -15.53 11.21
C ASP A 66 -16.96 -15.24 12.16
N LEU A 67 -17.40 -13.97 12.26
CA LEU A 67 -18.58 -13.60 13.05
C LEU A 67 -19.85 -14.29 12.52
N MET A 68 -20.04 -14.32 11.21
CA MET A 68 -21.19 -14.98 10.59
C MET A 68 -21.18 -16.48 10.86
N GLN A 69 -20.03 -17.14 10.72
CA GLN A 69 -19.88 -18.57 11.00
C GLN A 69 -20.20 -18.91 12.45
N ARG A 70 -19.77 -18.10 13.41
CA ARG A 70 -20.06 -18.29 14.85
C ARG A 70 -21.54 -18.11 15.21
N ASN A 71 -22.30 -17.43 14.35
CA ASN A 71 -23.74 -17.16 14.58
C ASN A 71 -24.63 -17.94 13.60
N ASP A 72 -24.10 -18.96 12.94
CA ASP A 72 -24.80 -19.79 11.94
C ASP A 72 -25.51 -18.95 10.85
N CYS A 73 -24.87 -17.84 10.46
CA CYS A 73 -25.37 -16.93 9.42
C CYS A 73 -24.73 -17.25 8.08
N ALA A 74 -25.55 -17.33 7.02
CA ALA A 74 -25.10 -17.52 5.65
C ALA A 74 -24.99 -16.20 4.89
N LEU A 75 -24.11 -16.14 3.88
CA LEU A 75 -24.03 -15.00 2.98
C LEU A 75 -25.29 -14.88 2.13
N MET A 76 -25.79 -13.66 2.01
CA MET A 76 -26.96 -13.33 1.20
C MET A 76 -26.50 -12.70 -0.13
N PRO A 77 -27.22 -12.97 -1.24
CA PRO A 77 -26.98 -12.27 -2.50
C PRO A 77 -27.28 -10.80 -2.35
N LEU A 78 -26.47 -9.96 -2.98
CA LEU A 78 -26.61 -8.51 -2.98
C LEU A 78 -27.09 -8.04 -4.35
N GLU A 79 -28.03 -7.11 -4.34
CA GLU A 79 -28.44 -6.33 -5.50
C GLU A 79 -27.93 -4.88 -5.32
N ASP A 80 -27.65 -4.17 -6.41
CA ASP A 80 -27.24 -2.77 -6.44
C ASP A 80 -26.11 -2.40 -5.45
N PHE A 81 -25.11 -3.31 -5.34
CA PHE A 81 -23.96 -3.06 -4.48
C PHE A 81 -23.14 -1.87 -4.97
N ALA A 82 -22.96 -0.86 -4.12
CA ALA A 82 -22.17 0.31 -4.42
C ALA A 82 -21.30 0.76 -3.25
N CYS A 83 -20.11 1.24 -3.61
CA CYS A 83 -19.17 1.88 -2.66
C CYS A 83 -19.27 3.39 -2.77
N ASN A 84 -19.47 4.07 -1.67
CA ASN A 84 -19.65 5.53 -1.60
C ASN A 84 -18.38 6.23 -1.14
N GLU A 85 -18.06 7.36 -1.79
CA GLU A 85 -16.88 8.19 -1.46
C GLU A 85 -16.91 8.75 -0.02
N SER A 86 -18.09 8.90 0.55
CA SER A 86 -18.31 9.37 1.91
C SER A 86 -18.00 8.32 3.01
N GLY A 87 -17.47 7.17 2.65
CA GLY A 87 -17.03 6.14 3.60
C GLY A 87 -18.14 5.18 4.01
N GLY A 88 -18.83 4.60 3.04
CA GLY A 88 -19.85 3.59 3.27
C GLY A 88 -20.19 2.76 2.04
N LEU A 89 -20.92 1.70 2.27
CA LEU A 89 -21.38 0.70 1.32
C LEU A 89 -22.90 0.71 1.29
N THR A 90 -23.48 0.54 0.11
CA THR A 90 -24.91 0.40 -0.07
C THR A 90 -25.21 -0.89 -0.83
N ALA A 91 -26.28 -1.57 -0.49
CA ALA A 91 -26.76 -2.75 -1.21
C ALA A 91 -28.26 -2.92 -0.96
N ILE A 92 -28.91 -3.71 -1.80
CA ILE A 92 -30.26 -4.21 -1.56
C ILE A 92 -30.16 -5.69 -1.23
N ILE A 93 -30.80 -6.11 -0.13
CA ILE A 93 -30.89 -7.51 0.30
C ILE A 93 -32.35 -7.83 0.56
N ASN A 94 -32.90 -8.79 -0.18
CA ASN A 94 -34.32 -9.19 -0.09
C ASN A 94 -35.27 -7.98 -0.24
N GLY A 95 -34.97 -7.03 -1.12
CA GLY A 95 -35.77 -5.84 -1.34
C GLY A 95 -35.60 -4.75 -0.25
N GLU A 96 -34.73 -4.92 0.75
CA GLU A 96 -34.46 -3.95 1.78
C GLU A 96 -33.18 -3.18 1.47
N GLU A 97 -33.20 -1.85 1.57
CA GLU A 97 -32.01 -1.02 1.45
C GLU A 97 -31.12 -1.19 2.69
N VAL A 98 -29.87 -1.62 2.48
CA VAL A 98 -28.89 -1.81 3.54
C VAL A 98 -27.75 -0.83 3.36
N LEU A 99 -27.50 -0.02 4.39
CA LEU A 99 -26.37 0.90 4.46
C LEU A 99 -25.39 0.40 5.51
N VAL A 100 -24.12 0.29 5.14
CA VAL A 100 -23.03 -0.11 6.04
C VAL A 100 -21.92 0.89 5.92
N GLY A 101 -21.50 1.55 7.02
CA GLY A 101 -20.48 2.57 6.91
C GLY A 101 -20.14 3.30 8.20
N SER A 102 -19.39 4.39 8.05
CA SER A 102 -19.01 5.27 9.15
C SER A 102 -20.19 6.11 9.66
N SER A 103 -20.05 6.70 10.85
CA SER A 103 -21.06 7.63 11.39
C SER A 103 -21.28 8.85 10.47
N ALA A 104 -20.23 9.34 9.83
CA ALA A 104 -20.32 10.45 8.88
C ALA A 104 -21.17 10.06 7.66
N PHE A 105 -20.97 8.86 7.11
CA PHE A 105 -21.76 8.32 6.03
C PHE A 105 -23.25 8.19 6.40
N MET A 106 -23.55 7.64 7.60
CA MET A 106 -24.93 7.50 8.07
C MET A 106 -25.62 8.86 8.18
N ASN A 107 -24.94 9.86 8.75
CA ASN A 107 -25.47 11.22 8.83
C ASN A 107 -25.75 11.84 7.44
N LEU A 108 -24.84 11.66 6.48
CA LEU A 108 -25.05 12.12 5.10
C LEU A 108 -26.25 11.47 4.40
N ARG A 109 -26.55 10.22 4.78
CA ARG A 109 -27.73 9.47 4.30
C ARG A 109 -29.00 9.76 5.11
N GLY A 110 -28.96 10.69 6.07
CA GLY A 110 -30.11 11.07 6.88
C GLY A 110 -30.48 10.07 7.96
N VAL A 111 -29.64 9.07 8.23
CA VAL A 111 -29.85 8.06 9.30
C VAL A 111 -29.55 8.72 10.64
N ARG A 112 -30.53 8.78 11.55
CA ARG A 112 -30.37 9.37 12.88
C ARG A 112 -29.56 8.44 13.80
N LEU A 113 -28.50 8.97 14.39
CA LEU A 113 -27.60 8.26 15.33
C LEU A 113 -27.94 8.56 16.81
N THR A 114 -29.20 8.77 17.14
CA THR A 114 -29.65 9.28 18.45
C THR A 114 -29.20 8.42 19.66
N GLU A 115 -29.11 7.11 19.51
CA GLU A 115 -28.67 6.18 20.57
C GLU A 115 -27.21 5.78 20.47
N ALA A 116 -26.59 5.98 19.32
CA ALA A 116 -25.20 5.64 19.06
C ALA A 116 -24.39 6.93 18.88
N ARG A 117 -23.63 7.33 19.90
CA ARG A 117 -22.67 8.43 19.73
C ARG A 117 -21.72 8.11 18.57
N SER A 118 -21.33 9.12 17.80
CA SER A 118 -20.30 8.96 16.79
C SER A 118 -19.04 8.37 17.41
N MET A 119 -18.79 7.09 17.15
CA MET A 119 -17.60 6.37 17.64
C MET A 119 -16.59 6.29 16.51
N LYS A 120 -15.32 6.42 16.88
CA LYS A 120 -14.21 6.13 15.95
C LYS A 120 -14.11 4.62 15.77
N ASP A 121 -13.65 4.21 14.59
CA ASP A 121 -13.41 2.80 14.25
C ASP A 121 -14.67 1.93 14.40
N ALA A 122 -15.84 2.44 14.07
CA ALA A 122 -17.11 1.73 14.14
C ALA A 122 -17.76 1.55 12.77
N VAL A 123 -18.42 0.43 12.59
CA VAL A 123 -19.22 0.06 11.42
C VAL A 123 -20.69 0.15 11.82
N TYR A 124 -21.40 1.11 11.28
CA TYR A 124 -22.83 1.30 11.51
C TYR A 124 -23.62 0.57 10.43
N VAL A 125 -24.78 0.05 10.79
CA VAL A 125 -25.69 -0.67 9.91
C VAL A 125 -27.07 -0.06 9.99
N SER A 126 -27.61 0.29 8.83
CA SER A 126 -28.99 0.78 8.71
C SER A 126 -29.73 -0.10 7.72
N ILE A 127 -31.00 -0.36 8.00
CA ILE A 127 -31.93 -1.08 7.11
C ILE A 127 -33.13 -0.16 6.90
N ASN A 128 -33.46 0.12 5.64
CA ASN A 128 -34.55 1.01 5.24
C ASN A 128 -34.53 2.36 5.96
N GLY A 129 -33.32 2.95 6.11
CA GLY A 129 -33.13 4.26 6.75
C GLY A 129 -33.15 4.23 8.28
N LEU A 130 -33.40 3.09 8.92
CA LEU A 130 -33.37 2.95 10.38
C LEU A 130 -32.05 2.34 10.84
N LEU A 131 -31.40 2.96 11.82
CA LEU A 131 -30.20 2.41 12.45
C LEU A 131 -30.56 1.16 13.26
N VAL A 132 -30.03 -0.01 12.84
CA VAL A 132 -30.32 -1.30 13.47
C VAL A 132 -29.17 -1.82 14.35
N GLY A 133 -27.99 -1.25 14.23
CA GLY A 133 -26.86 -1.62 15.08
C GLY A 133 -25.54 -1.04 14.65
N PHE A 134 -24.50 -1.33 15.43
CA PHE A 134 -23.13 -1.01 15.09
C PHE A 134 -22.14 -2.01 15.68
N PHE A 135 -21.00 -2.14 15.00
CA PHE A 135 -19.87 -2.99 15.38
C PHE A 135 -18.68 -2.07 15.67
N LYS A 136 -18.13 -2.13 16.87
CA LYS A 136 -16.90 -1.42 17.20
C LYS A 136 -15.70 -2.28 16.79
N ILE A 137 -14.86 -1.76 15.93
CA ILE A 137 -13.71 -2.46 15.39
C ILE A 137 -12.44 -2.01 16.11
N LYS A 138 -11.61 -2.96 16.47
CA LYS A 138 -10.29 -2.70 17.05
C LYS A 138 -9.23 -3.02 16.02
N TYR A 139 -8.47 -2.00 15.61
CA TYR A 139 -7.30 -2.12 14.74
C TYR A 139 -6.03 -2.05 15.60
N VAL A 140 -5.21 -3.10 15.53
CA VAL A 140 -3.95 -3.18 16.26
C VAL A 140 -2.80 -2.87 15.29
N PRO A 141 -2.12 -1.73 15.42
CA PRO A 141 -0.98 -1.40 14.55
C PRO A 141 0.19 -2.34 14.85
N VAL A 142 0.88 -2.79 13.80
CA VAL A 142 2.04 -3.65 13.88
C VAL A 142 3.30 -2.84 13.62
N GLN A 143 4.32 -3.02 14.47
CA GLN A 143 5.58 -2.29 14.37
C GLN A 143 6.28 -2.47 13.02
N SER A 144 6.21 -3.66 12.43
CA SER A 144 6.80 -3.92 11.10
C SER A 144 6.15 -3.08 10.00
N VAL A 145 4.81 -2.86 10.06
CA VAL A 145 4.09 -2.00 9.12
C VAL A 145 4.48 -0.55 9.33
N GLN A 146 4.58 -0.10 10.58
CA GLN A 146 5.04 1.26 10.90
C GLN A 146 6.44 1.51 10.35
N ASN A 147 7.38 0.61 10.59
CA ASN A 147 8.75 0.71 10.08
C ASN A 147 8.77 0.74 8.54
N ALA A 148 7.92 -0.06 7.89
CA ALA A 148 7.79 -0.07 6.44
C ALA A 148 7.28 1.27 5.90
N LEU A 149 6.24 1.85 6.51
CA LEU A 149 5.73 3.17 6.12
C LEU A 149 6.79 4.27 6.28
N PHE A 150 7.57 4.25 7.37
CA PHE A 150 8.70 5.17 7.54
C PHE A 150 9.79 4.96 6.47
N ALA A 151 10.08 3.71 6.11
CA ALA A 151 11.06 3.40 5.06
C ALA A 151 10.60 3.93 3.69
N LEU A 152 9.30 3.83 3.35
CA LEU A 152 8.75 4.43 2.13
C LEU A 152 8.97 5.94 2.08
N LEU A 153 8.66 6.65 3.15
CA LEU A 153 8.88 8.09 3.23
C LEU A 153 10.35 8.47 3.04
N ARG A 154 11.27 7.71 3.65
CA ARG A 154 12.72 7.93 3.51
C ARG A 154 13.26 7.66 2.11
N THR A 155 12.69 6.67 1.40
CA THR A 155 13.12 6.30 0.03
C THR A 155 12.50 7.18 -1.05
N LYS A 156 11.65 8.16 -0.69
CA LYS A 156 10.92 9.02 -1.62
C LYS A 156 10.06 8.23 -2.62
N ILE A 157 9.53 7.09 -2.17
CA ILE A 157 8.50 6.35 -2.88
C ILE A 157 7.17 6.78 -2.26
N ALA A 158 6.30 7.41 -3.04
CA ALA A 158 5.01 7.87 -2.55
C ALA A 158 4.03 6.70 -2.43
N PRO A 159 3.49 6.40 -1.23
CA PRO A 159 2.47 5.39 -1.09
C PRO A 159 1.13 5.89 -1.62
N ILE A 160 0.46 5.07 -2.43
CA ILE A 160 -0.92 5.25 -2.88
C ILE A 160 -1.77 4.23 -2.13
N PHE A 161 -2.70 4.70 -1.31
CA PHE A 161 -3.52 3.84 -0.47
C PHE A 161 -4.78 3.40 -1.21
N ALA A 162 -4.73 2.20 -1.82
CA ALA A 162 -5.86 1.55 -2.47
C ALA A 162 -6.68 0.74 -1.44
N VAL A 163 -7.11 1.40 -0.38
CA VAL A 163 -7.85 0.80 0.74
C VAL A 163 -9.34 0.74 0.46
N ARG A 164 -9.97 -0.40 0.75
CA ARG A 164 -11.41 -0.63 0.62
C ARG A 164 -12.17 -0.45 1.92
N ASP A 165 -11.47 -0.55 3.05
CA ASP A 165 -12.06 -0.28 4.36
C ASP A 165 -12.26 1.22 4.54
N PHE A 166 -13.50 1.64 4.71
CA PHE A 166 -13.89 3.04 4.87
C PHE A 166 -13.43 3.65 6.21
N ASN A 167 -13.07 2.85 7.20
CA ASN A 167 -12.50 3.33 8.46
C ASN A 167 -11.03 3.74 8.31
N ILE A 168 -10.32 3.22 7.31
CA ILE A 168 -8.92 3.56 7.08
C ILE A 168 -8.83 4.91 6.35
N THR A 169 -8.59 5.93 7.14
CA THR A 169 -8.44 7.32 6.68
C THR A 169 -7.04 7.83 7.00
N PRO A 170 -6.56 8.93 6.36
CA PRO A 170 -5.29 9.55 6.71
C PRO A 170 -5.17 9.85 8.20
N LEU A 171 -6.24 10.39 8.79
CA LEU A 171 -6.30 10.72 10.21
C LEU A 171 -6.13 9.47 11.11
N MET A 172 -6.82 8.38 10.76
CA MET A 172 -6.74 7.11 11.48
C MET A 172 -5.31 6.54 11.41
N LEU A 173 -4.70 6.53 10.22
CA LEU A 173 -3.33 6.05 10.05
C LEU A 173 -2.32 6.91 10.84
N GLY A 174 -2.43 8.23 10.76
CA GLY A 174 -1.59 9.14 11.53
C GLY A 174 -1.67 8.89 13.04
N GLN A 175 -2.88 8.64 13.58
CA GLN A 175 -3.09 8.36 14.99
C GLN A 175 -2.57 6.96 15.40
N LYS A 176 -2.86 5.92 14.60
CA LYS A 176 -2.46 4.53 14.92
C LYS A 176 -0.96 4.30 14.79
N PHE A 177 -0.35 4.84 13.74
CA PHE A 177 1.09 4.67 13.48
C PHE A 177 1.95 5.83 14.00
N LYS A 178 1.35 6.85 14.63
CA LYS A 178 2.05 8.02 15.21
C LYS A 178 3.01 8.69 14.21
N MET A 179 2.52 8.99 13.01
CA MET A 179 3.30 9.56 11.92
C MET A 179 2.52 10.63 11.17
N SER A 180 3.25 11.55 10.50
CA SER A 180 2.62 12.45 9.55
C SER A 180 2.14 11.65 8.33
N THR A 181 0.96 11.99 7.84
CA THR A 181 0.37 11.44 6.63
C THR A 181 0.50 12.39 5.44
N ASP A 182 1.29 13.46 5.59
CA ASP A 182 1.61 14.38 4.48
C ASP A 182 2.37 13.60 3.39
N GLY A 183 1.89 13.67 2.18
CA GLY A 183 2.44 12.89 1.07
C GLY A 183 1.84 11.48 0.90
N PHE A 184 0.83 11.12 1.69
CA PHE A 184 0.03 9.92 1.46
C PHE A 184 -1.09 10.23 0.47
N ASP A 185 -1.14 9.48 -0.63
CA ASP A 185 -2.19 9.65 -1.62
C ASP A 185 -3.36 8.68 -1.35
N PHE A 186 -4.55 9.26 -1.19
CA PHE A 186 -5.81 8.52 -1.03
C PHE A 186 -6.72 8.86 -2.20
N PRO A 187 -6.60 8.16 -3.32
CA PRO A 187 -7.43 8.42 -4.50
C PRO A 187 -8.91 8.18 -4.22
N ALA A 188 -9.77 8.66 -5.11
CA ALA A 188 -11.21 8.42 -5.06
C ALA A 188 -11.53 6.93 -4.95
N TYR A 189 -12.59 6.56 -4.23
CA TYR A 189 -12.91 5.18 -3.84
C TYR A 189 -12.98 4.24 -5.06
N ARG A 190 -13.59 4.69 -6.15
CA ARG A 190 -13.66 3.93 -7.41
C ARG A 190 -12.28 3.57 -7.95
N LYS A 191 -11.30 4.50 -7.88
CA LYS A 191 -9.92 4.24 -8.29
C LYS A 191 -9.22 3.28 -7.34
N ARG A 192 -9.45 3.40 -6.02
CA ARG A 192 -8.89 2.45 -5.03
C ARG A 192 -9.36 1.03 -5.31
N TYR A 193 -10.65 0.88 -5.64
CA TYR A 193 -11.22 -0.42 -5.95
C TYR A 193 -10.57 -1.04 -7.19
N ALA A 194 -10.44 -0.28 -8.29
CA ALA A 194 -9.77 -0.73 -9.50
C ALA A 194 -8.29 -1.11 -9.25
N MET A 195 -7.55 -0.29 -8.49
CA MET A 195 -6.14 -0.55 -8.17
C MET A 195 -5.96 -1.79 -7.28
N SER A 196 -6.88 -2.05 -6.36
CA SER A 196 -6.81 -3.19 -5.44
C SER A 196 -7.38 -4.48 -6.01
N ALA A 197 -8.11 -4.41 -7.13
CA ALA A 197 -8.69 -5.55 -7.84
C ALA A 197 -7.79 -6.09 -8.96
N ALA A 198 -6.73 -5.38 -9.33
CA ALA A 198 -5.81 -5.80 -10.38
C ALA A 198 -5.18 -7.16 -10.07
N GLU A 199 -5.29 -8.09 -11.01
CA GLU A 199 -4.73 -9.44 -10.89
C GLU A 199 -3.35 -9.53 -11.56
N PRO A 200 -2.47 -10.47 -11.11
CA PRO A 200 -1.15 -10.66 -11.74
C PRO A 200 -1.21 -10.98 -13.24
N SER A 201 -2.30 -11.59 -13.71
CA SER A 201 -2.54 -11.91 -15.12
C SER A 201 -2.68 -10.67 -16.02
N ASP A 202 -2.99 -9.52 -15.45
CA ASP A 202 -3.17 -8.27 -16.20
C ASP A 202 -1.83 -7.64 -16.61
N TYR A 203 -0.71 -8.20 -16.15
CA TYR A 203 0.63 -7.68 -16.41
C TYR A 203 1.46 -8.63 -17.26
N THR A 204 2.03 -8.13 -18.33
CA THR A 204 2.86 -8.90 -19.28
C THR A 204 4.25 -9.22 -18.74
N GLN A 205 4.75 -8.49 -17.74
CA GLN A 205 6.08 -8.67 -17.17
C GLN A 205 6.06 -8.59 -15.64
N THR A 206 6.59 -9.62 -14.98
CA THR A 206 6.75 -9.65 -13.54
C THR A 206 8.13 -9.09 -13.15
N ALA A 207 8.16 -7.95 -12.47
CA ALA A 207 9.41 -7.34 -11.99
C ALA A 207 10.03 -8.09 -10.79
N GLY A 208 9.21 -8.82 -10.03
CA GLY A 208 9.66 -9.62 -8.90
C GLY A 208 8.51 -10.36 -8.22
N ILE A 209 8.87 -11.35 -7.43
CA ILE A 209 7.93 -12.10 -6.58
C ILE A 209 8.31 -11.83 -5.13
N VAL A 210 7.33 -11.44 -4.31
CA VAL A 210 7.53 -11.12 -2.90
C VAL A 210 6.54 -11.94 -2.07
N ALA A 211 7.03 -12.61 -1.03
CA ALA A 211 6.16 -13.22 -0.02
C ALA A 211 5.43 -12.09 0.73
N ARG A 212 4.10 -12.08 0.68
CA ARG A 212 3.29 -10.95 1.17
C ARG A 212 2.77 -11.21 2.58
N ASP A 213 3.70 -11.27 3.53
CA ASP A 213 3.37 -11.31 4.97
C ASP A 213 3.31 -9.86 5.55
N GLY A 214 2.50 -9.00 4.91
CA GLY A 214 2.38 -7.59 5.24
C GLY A 214 3.27 -6.68 4.39
N LEU A 215 3.30 -5.39 4.77
CA LEU A 215 3.95 -4.34 3.99
C LEU A 215 5.48 -4.40 4.00
N GLY A 216 6.09 -4.95 5.06
CA GLY A 216 7.55 -4.92 5.27
C GLY A 216 8.38 -5.49 4.11
N PRO A 217 8.16 -6.74 3.68
CA PRO A 217 8.90 -7.35 2.58
C PRO A 217 8.76 -6.59 1.26
N LEU A 218 7.56 -6.11 0.95
CA LEU A 218 7.29 -5.36 -0.27
C LEU A 218 8.09 -4.04 -0.30
N VAL A 219 8.10 -3.30 0.81
CA VAL A 219 8.85 -2.05 0.95
C VAL A 219 10.36 -2.30 0.90
N SER A 220 10.83 -3.37 1.52
CA SER A 220 12.26 -3.74 1.49
C SER A 220 12.73 -4.00 0.06
N VAL A 221 11.94 -4.73 -0.74
CA VAL A 221 12.25 -4.99 -2.15
C VAL A 221 12.23 -3.70 -2.97
N ALA A 222 11.25 -2.82 -2.75
CA ALA A 222 11.16 -1.54 -3.44
C ALA A 222 12.36 -0.63 -3.09
N ALA A 223 12.74 -0.55 -1.82
CA ALA A 223 13.88 0.23 -1.36
C ALA A 223 15.21 -0.29 -1.93
N LEU A 224 15.43 -1.60 -1.87
CA LEU A 224 16.63 -2.24 -2.42
C LEU A 224 16.71 -2.08 -3.95
N GLY A 225 15.61 -2.26 -4.67
CA GLY A 225 15.53 -2.04 -6.11
C GLY A 225 15.93 -0.61 -6.50
N ARG A 226 15.42 0.38 -5.76
CA ARG A 226 15.74 1.79 -5.97
C ARG A 226 17.22 2.10 -5.66
N GLN A 227 17.75 1.55 -4.58
CA GLN A 227 19.14 1.73 -4.22
C GLN A 227 20.07 1.10 -5.27
N LEU A 228 19.78 -0.12 -5.70
CA LEU A 228 20.54 -0.82 -6.75
C LEU A 228 20.51 -0.02 -8.06
N TYR A 229 19.34 0.40 -8.51
CA TYR A 229 19.19 1.19 -9.73
C TYR A 229 20.00 2.50 -9.67
N SER A 230 19.92 3.22 -8.55
CA SER A 230 20.68 4.45 -8.35
C SER A 230 22.19 4.22 -8.40
N THR A 231 22.68 3.17 -7.74
CA THR A 231 24.10 2.84 -7.74
C THR A 231 24.62 2.47 -9.11
N VAL A 232 23.90 1.59 -9.83
CA VAL A 232 24.29 1.22 -11.19
C VAL A 232 24.30 2.44 -12.11
N ARG A 233 23.31 3.33 -11.99
CA ARG A 233 23.29 4.57 -12.79
C ARG A 233 24.52 5.46 -12.50
N ILE A 234 24.91 5.61 -11.25
CA ILE A 234 26.11 6.38 -10.89
C ILE A 234 27.37 5.69 -11.45
N CYS A 235 27.48 4.36 -11.34
CA CYS A 235 28.59 3.61 -11.91
C CYS A 235 28.71 3.81 -13.44
N VAL A 236 27.57 3.79 -14.16
CA VAL A 236 27.55 4.06 -15.60
C VAL A 236 28.00 5.48 -15.93
N ILE A 237 27.53 6.47 -15.18
CA ILE A 237 27.96 7.87 -15.35
C ILE A 237 29.47 7.99 -15.12
N LEU A 238 30.02 7.38 -14.06
CA LEU A 238 31.45 7.37 -13.79
C LEU A 238 32.25 6.71 -14.92
N ALA A 239 31.77 5.57 -15.46
CA ALA A 239 32.41 4.89 -16.58
C ALA A 239 32.44 5.78 -17.83
N LEU A 240 31.33 6.46 -18.15
CA LEU A 240 31.28 7.41 -19.26
C LEU A 240 32.23 8.60 -19.05
N LEU A 241 32.29 9.17 -17.85
CA LEU A 241 33.24 10.23 -17.54
C LEU A 241 34.68 9.77 -17.67
N CYS A 242 35.01 8.57 -17.19
CA CYS A 242 36.31 7.95 -17.36
C CYS A 242 36.69 7.87 -18.84
N THR A 243 35.77 7.38 -19.68
CA THR A 243 36.01 7.24 -21.13
C THR A 243 36.26 8.61 -21.78
N VAL A 244 35.41 9.60 -21.52
CA VAL A 244 35.54 10.95 -22.09
C VAL A 244 36.86 11.60 -21.68
N ILE A 245 37.22 11.56 -20.39
CA ILE A 245 38.45 12.11 -19.87
C ILE A 245 39.68 11.40 -20.47
N GLY A 246 39.59 10.05 -20.61
CA GLY A 246 40.66 9.28 -21.25
C GLY A 246 40.90 9.69 -22.71
N VAL A 247 39.82 9.87 -23.50
CA VAL A 247 39.93 10.35 -24.86
C VAL A 247 40.53 11.75 -24.94
N VAL A 248 40.07 12.68 -24.09
CA VAL A 248 40.62 14.04 -24.06
C VAL A 248 42.10 14.02 -23.66
N LEU A 249 42.47 13.19 -22.69
CA LEU A 249 43.87 13.04 -22.26
C LEU A 249 44.76 12.51 -23.38
N MET A 250 44.32 11.48 -24.08
CA MET A 250 45.03 10.93 -25.25
C MET A 250 45.20 11.96 -26.37
N PHE A 251 44.14 12.73 -26.65
CA PHE A 251 44.21 13.81 -27.63
C PHE A 251 45.24 14.90 -27.19
N ALA A 252 45.23 15.28 -25.92
CA ALA A 252 46.20 16.24 -25.39
C ALA A 252 47.64 15.74 -25.49
N LEU A 253 47.91 14.46 -25.16
CA LEU A 253 49.24 13.85 -25.32
C LEU A 253 49.71 13.83 -26.75
N CYS A 254 48.84 13.57 -27.72
CA CYS A 254 49.15 13.67 -29.13
C CYS A 254 49.46 15.10 -29.56
N ALA A 255 48.71 16.10 -29.08
CA ALA A 255 48.89 17.50 -29.44
C ALA A 255 50.26 18.09 -28.98
N ILE A 256 50.73 17.63 -27.81
CA ILE A 256 52.04 18.03 -27.28
C ILE A 256 53.17 17.09 -27.66
N SER A 257 52.97 16.17 -28.56
CA SER A 257 53.96 15.14 -29.01
C SER A 257 54.51 14.27 -27.89
N ALA A 258 53.74 14.07 -26.79
CA ALA A 258 54.13 13.27 -25.63
C ALA A 258 53.45 11.90 -25.60
N PHE A 259 53.08 11.36 -26.74
CA PHE A 259 52.35 10.09 -26.86
C PHE A 259 53.11 8.89 -26.26
N ASP A 260 54.43 8.92 -26.25
CA ASP A 260 55.27 7.87 -25.63
C ASP A 260 55.01 7.72 -24.13
N SER A 261 54.42 8.76 -23.48
CA SER A 261 53.96 8.67 -22.07
C SER A 261 52.76 7.80 -21.86
N ALA A 262 52.02 7.41 -22.92
CA ALA A 262 50.88 6.50 -22.89
C ALA A 262 51.33 5.03 -22.79
N THR A 263 52.17 4.73 -21.80
CA THR A 263 52.61 3.34 -21.56
C THR A 263 51.49 2.50 -20.97
N VAL A 264 51.58 1.18 -21.15
CA VAL A 264 50.63 0.22 -20.54
C VAL A 264 50.50 0.41 -19.03
N GLY A 265 51.63 0.72 -18.34
CA GLY A 265 51.61 0.98 -16.89
C GLY A 265 50.78 2.22 -16.52
N ASN A 266 50.96 3.33 -17.24
CA ASN A 266 50.19 4.54 -17.01
C ASN A 266 48.68 4.37 -17.32
N LEU A 267 48.34 3.59 -18.33
CA LEU A 267 46.93 3.23 -18.61
C LEU A 267 46.32 2.38 -17.50
N LEU A 268 47.06 1.41 -16.95
CA LEU A 268 46.60 0.60 -15.82
C LEU A 268 46.40 1.44 -14.56
N VAL A 269 47.29 2.39 -14.27
CA VAL A 269 47.14 3.32 -13.16
C VAL A 269 45.88 4.18 -13.36
N TYR A 270 45.69 4.74 -14.56
CA TYR A 270 44.50 5.50 -14.90
C TYR A 270 43.21 4.70 -14.66
N MET A 271 43.14 3.47 -15.18
CA MET A 271 41.98 2.60 -14.96
C MET A 271 41.76 2.24 -13.47
N GLY A 272 42.87 1.96 -12.74
CA GLY A 272 42.83 1.66 -11.31
C GLY A 272 42.30 2.83 -10.47
N LEU A 273 42.64 4.07 -10.83
CA LEU A 273 42.14 5.26 -10.15
C LEU A 273 40.59 5.39 -10.25
N TRP A 274 40.05 5.03 -11.37
CA TRP A 274 38.57 5.05 -11.57
C TRP A 274 37.86 3.85 -10.93
N LEU A 275 38.56 2.75 -10.64
CA LEU A 275 37.99 1.59 -9.90
C LEU A 275 37.69 1.95 -8.44
N VAL A 276 38.46 2.81 -7.81
CA VAL A 276 38.30 3.16 -6.40
C VAL A 276 36.90 3.71 -6.08
N PRO A 277 36.38 4.75 -6.76
CA PRO A 277 35.04 5.27 -6.49
C PRO A 277 33.95 4.23 -6.76
N VAL A 278 34.11 3.36 -7.76
CA VAL A 278 33.14 2.28 -8.05
C VAL A 278 33.11 1.26 -6.91
N ILE A 279 34.27 0.87 -6.38
CA ILE A 279 34.36 -0.05 -5.23
C ILE A 279 33.73 0.57 -4.00
N LEU A 280 34.02 1.84 -3.70
CA LEU A 280 33.46 2.55 -2.55
C LEU A 280 31.92 2.66 -2.62
N LEU A 281 31.37 2.90 -3.80
CA LEU A 281 29.91 2.90 -4.03
C LEU A 281 29.30 1.53 -3.76
N ASN A 282 29.93 0.45 -4.18
CA ASN A 282 29.45 -0.91 -3.91
C ASN A 282 29.49 -1.29 -2.41
N PHE A 283 30.47 -0.79 -1.67
CA PHE A 283 30.48 -0.96 -0.21
C PHE A 283 29.34 -0.20 0.49
N SER A 284 28.92 0.94 -0.05
CA SER A 284 27.78 1.71 0.47
C SER A 284 26.44 0.96 0.33
N LEU A 285 26.32 0.03 -0.61
CA LEU A 285 25.13 -0.82 -0.78
C LEU A 285 24.96 -1.87 0.32
N LYS A 286 26.03 -2.23 1.03
CA LYS A 286 26.00 -3.25 2.08
C LYS A 286 25.60 -2.73 3.46
N ARG A 287 25.38 -1.42 3.61
CA ARG A 287 24.88 -0.78 4.83
C ARG A 287 23.43 -0.33 4.66
#